data_25c493b9b774bd494b51f33e927d595b
#
_entry.id   25c493b9b774bd494b51f33e927d595b
#
_cell.length_a   1.000
_cell.length_b   1.000
_cell.length_c   1.000
_cell.angle_alpha   90.00
_cell.angle_beta   90.00
_cell.angle_gamma   90.00
#
_symmetry.space_group_name_H-M   'P 1'
#
loop_
_entity.id
_entity.type
_entity.pdbx_description
1 polymer ?
#
loop_
_entity_poly.entity_id
_entity_poly.type
_entity_poly.pdbx_seq_one_letter_code
_entity_poly.pdbx_strand_id
1 'polypeptide(L)'
;TLVKDIITGIFIQFENGMNTGDLVTIGPLTGTVERMSIRSVGVRQDTGAYHIIPWSSITTFANFVRGIGSVVANYDVDRHEDLDKANQALKDAVAEVMAQEEIRGLIIGEPSFTGVVGLSNTAFTLRVTFTTLPLKQWTVRFALDTQVKRHFDLAGVRAPVQTYQVL
;
A
#
# COMPACT_ATOMS: atom_id res chain seq x y z
N THR A 1 -13.07 -12.67 -28.28
CA THR A 1 -14.21 -12.62 -29.21
C THR A 1 -15.36 -11.85 -28.60
N LEU A 2 -16.23 -11.25 -29.42
CA LEU A 2 -17.35 -10.41 -28.95
C LEU A 2 -18.23 -11.12 -27.92
N VAL A 3 -18.55 -12.39 -28.16
CA VAL A 3 -19.39 -13.20 -27.24
C VAL A 3 -18.69 -13.37 -25.89
N LYS A 4 -17.39 -13.65 -25.89
CA LYS A 4 -16.60 -13.80 -24.65
C LYS A 4 -16.55 -12.46 -23.88
N ASP A 5 -16.37 -11.34 -24.56
CA ASP A 5 -16.37 -10.02 -23.94
C ASP A 5 -17.71 -9.72 -23.24
N ILE A 6 -18.80 -9.98 -23.93
CA ILE A 6 -20.15 -9.75 -23.38
C ILE A 6 -20.40 -10.62 -22.15
N ILE A 7 -20.12 -11.92 -22.23
CA ILE A 7 -20.33 -12.86 -21.12
C ILE A 7 -19.45 -12.47 -19.94
N THR A 8 -18.16 -12.23 -20.15
CA THR A 8 -17.23 -11.83 -19.10
C THR A 8 -17.64 -10.50 -18.43
N GLY A 9 -18.05 -9.51 -19.25
CA GLY A 9 -18.52 -8.23 -18.73
C GLY A 9 -19.76 -8.34 -17.88
N ILE A 10 -20.72 -9.18 -18.26
CA ILE A 10 -21.94 -9.46 -17.50
C ILE A 10 -21.58 -10.09 -16.15
N PHE A 11 -20.71 -11.11 -16.12
CA PHE A 11 -20.30 -11.75 -14.87
C PHE A 11 -19.59 -10.78 -13.92
N ILE A 12 -18.62 -9.99 -14.39
CA ILE A 12 -17.90 -9.01 -13.56
C ILE A 12 -18.86 -7.98 -12.96
N GLN A 13 -19.84 -7.52 -13.73
CA GLN A 13 -20.84 -6.55 -13.26
C GLN A 13 -21.83 -7.22 -12.29
N PHE A 14 -22.28 -8.42 -12.58
CA PHE A 14 -23.25 -9.15 -11.75
C PHE A 14 -22.63 -9.53 -10.39
N GLU A 15 -21.38 -9.96 -10.35
CA GLU A 15 -20.63 -10.25 -9.13
C GLU A 15 -20.20 -9.00 -8.38
N ASN A 16 -20.51 -7.82 -8.90
CA ASN A 16 -20.10 -6.53 -8.32
C ASN A 16 -18.58 -6.44 -8.11
N GLY A 17 -17.81 -7.05 -8.98
CA GLY A 17 -16.35 -7.07 -8.89
C GLY A 17 -15.71 -5.72 -9.17
N MET A 18 -16.35 -4.90 -10.01
CA MET A 18 -15.86 -3.59 -10.47
C MET A 18 -17.03 -2.66 -10.73
N ASN A 19 -16.89 -1.39 -10.36
CA ASN A 19 -17.88 -0.33 -10.65
C ASN A 19 -17.19 0.93 -11.17
N THR A 20 -17.96 1.80 -11.81
CA THR A 20 -17.50 3.14 -12.17
C THR A 20 -17.08 3.91 -10.91
N GLY A 21 -15.91 4.53 -10.94
CA GLY A 21 -15.29 5.23 -9.82
C GLY A 21 -14.33 4.37 -9.00
N ASP A 22 -14.30 3.06 -9.18
CA ASP A 22 -13.35 2.18 -8.48
C ASP A 22 -11.91 2.41 -8.99
N LEU A 23 -10.95 2.40 -8.06
CA LEU A 23 -9.53 2.30 -8.39
C LEU A 23 -9.18 0.82 -8.57
N VAL A 24 -8.68 0.47 -9.74
CA VAL A 24 -8.36 -0.91 -10.11
C VAL A 24 -6.97 -1.04 -10.73
N THR A 25 -6.38 -2.21 -10.57
CA THR A 25 -5.19 -2.62 -11.34
C THR A 25 -5.55 -3.79 -12.24
N ILE A 26 -5.33 -3.65 -13.53
CA ILE A 26 -5.57 -4.67 -14.57
C ILE A 26 -4.25 -4.91 -15.29
N GLY A 27 -3.59 -6.03 -15.02
CA GLY A 27 -2.22 -6.27 -15.50
C GLY A 27 -1.25 -5.18 -15.02
N PRO A 28 -0.52 -4.50 -15.90
CA PRO A 28 0.41 -3.43 -15.53
C PRO A 28 -0.28 -2.06 -15.33
N LEU A 29 -1.58 -1.96 -15.59
CA LEU A 29 -2.32 -0.71 -15.62
C LEU A 29 -3.08 -0.49 -14.32
N THR A 30 -2.79 0.61 -13.62
CA THR A 30 -3.56 1.08 -12.47
C THR A 30 -4.27 2.39 -12.82
N GLY A 31 -5.56 2.47 -12.51
CA GLY A 31 -6.35 3.67 -12.78
C GLY A 31 -7.77 3.56 -12.28
N THR A 32 -8.52 4.65 -12.46
CA THR A 32 -9.93 4.75 -12.06
C THR A 32 -10.84 4.32 -13.21
N VAL A 33 -11.82 3.48 -12.88
CA VAL A 33 -12.87 3.07 -13.84
C VAL A 33 -13.77 4.27 -14.12
N GLU A 34 -13.76 4.77 -15.35
CA GLU A 34 -14.64 5.87 -15.76
C GLU A 34 -15.90 5.38 -16.46
N ARG A 35 -15.78 4.30 -17.20
CA ARG A 35 -16.90 3.78 -17.99
C ARG A 35 -16.87 2.26 -18.06
N MET A 36 -18.04 1.68 -17.89
CA MET A 36 -18.25 0.26 -18.14
C MET A 36 -19.25 0.11 -19.29
N SER A 37 -18.85 -0.59 -20.33
CA SER A 37 -19.70 -0.91 -21.45
C SER A 37 -19.86 -2.42 -21.60
N ILE A 38 -20.75 -2.86 -22.48
CA ILE A 38 -21.10 -4.28 -22.61
C ILE A 38 -19.89 -5.19 -22.94
N ARG A 39 -18.86 -4.67 -23.61
CA ARG A 39 -17.70 -5.46 -24.06
C ARG A 39 -16.34 -4.98 -23.55
N SER A 40 -16.30 -3.84 -22.86
CA SER A 40 -15.04 -3.24 -22.43
C SER A 40 -15.22 -2.36 -21.19
N VAL A 41 -14.13 -2.12 -20.49
CA VAL A 41 -14.02 -1.12 -19.41
C VAL A 41 -13.08 -0.02 -19.85
N GLY A 42 -13.44 1.23 -19.55
CA GLY A 42 -12.62 2.41 -19.71
C GLY A 42 -11.97 2.80 -18.39
N VAL A 43 -10.64 2.83 -18.35
CA VAL A 43 -9.85 3.14 -17.16
C VAL A 43 -8.96 4.33 -17.44
N ARG A 44 -8.98 5.32 -16.54
CA ARG A 44 -8.10 6.48 -16.59
C ARG A 44 -6.99 6.38 -15.57
N GLN A 45 -5.75 6.49 -16.05
CA GLN A 45 -4.58 6.61 -15.18
C GLN A 45 -4.46 8.03 -14.60
N ASP A 46 -3.68 8.15 -13.53
CA ASP A 46 -3.28 9.42 -12.91
C ASP A 46 -2.54 10.36 -13.87
N THR A 47 -1.82 9.81 -14.85
CA THR A 47 -1.19 10.56 -15.95
C THR A 47 -2.19 11.19 -16.94
N GLY A 48 -3.49 10.87 -16.79
CA GLY A 48 -4.55 11.30 -17.70
C GLY A 48 -4.79 10.37 -18.89
N ALA A 49 -3.97 9.35 -19.10
CA ALA A 49 -4.17 8.39 -20.18
C ALA A 49 -5.46 7.57 -19.96
N TYR A 50 -6.29 7.47 -20.99
CA TYR A 50 -7.53 6.70 -20.98
C TYR A 50 -7.37 5.40 -21.78
N HIS A 51 -7.58 4.28 -21.11
CA HIS A 51 -7.43 2.95 -21.69
C HIS A 51 -8.77 2.27 -21.84
N ILE A 52 -9.03 1.69 -23.00
CA ILE A 52 -10.21 0.87 -23.28
C ILE A 52 -9.76 -0.58 -23.33
N ILE A 53 -10.21 -1.37 -22.37
CA ILE A 53 -9.77 -2.74 -22.15
C ILE A 53 -10.95 -3.68 -22.43
N PRO A 54 -10.88 -4.57 -23.44
CA PRO A 54 -11.89 -5.60 -23.66
C PRO A 54 -11.99 -6.54 -22.46
N TRP A 55 -13.21 -6.91 -22.07
CA TRP A 55 -13.42 -7.81 -20.93
C TRP A 55 -12.69 -9.15 -21.10
N SER A 56 -12.64 -9.68 -22.32
CA SER A 56 -11.98 -10.97 -22.60
C SER A 56 -10.46 -10.96 -22.42
N SER A 57 -9.84 -9.77 -22.34
CA SER A 57 -8.41 -9.62 -22.07
C SER A 57 -8.07 -9.58 -20.58
N ILE A 58 -9.08 -9.42 -19.74
CA ILE A 58 -8.90 -9.36 -18.28
C ILE A 58 -8.93 -10.78 -17.73
N THR A 59 -7.80 -11.27 -17.27
CA THR A 59 -7.69 -12.57 -16.59
C THR A 59 -7.82 -12.42 -15.07
N THR A 60 -7.22 -11.37 -14.53
CA THR A 60 -7.30 -11.00 -13.11
C THR A 60 -7.28 -9.49 -12.99
N PHE A 61 -7.88 -8.98 -11.94
CA PHE A 61 -7.77 -7.57 -11.56
C PHE A 61 -7.79 -7.42 -10.05
N ALA A 62 -7.16 -6.36 -9.54
CA ALA A 62 -7.25 -5.96 -8.15
C ALA A 62 -8.15 -4.72 -8.04
N ASN A 63 -9.06 -4.72 -7.09
CA ASN A 63 -9.94 -3.59 -6.79
C ASN A 63 -9.62 -3.06 -5.39
N PHE A 64 -9.16 -1.81 -5.30
CA PHE A 64 -8.71 -1.19 -4.04
C PHE A 64 -9.85 -0.60 -3.20
N VAL A 65 -11.05 -0.55 -3.74
CA VAL A 65 -12.23 0.02 -3.05
C VAL A 65 -12.97 -1.05 -2.25
N ARG A 66 -12.69 -2.33 -2.52
CA ARG A 66 -13.40 -3.47 -1.89
C ARG A 66 -12.76 -3.87 -0.57
N GLY A 67 -13.54 -3.81 0.51
CA GLY A 67 -13.12 -4.28 1.84
C GLY A 67 -12.33 -3.26 2.63
N ILE A 68 -11.07 -3.54 2.88
CA ILE A 68 -10.17 -2.74 3.70
C ILE A 68 -8.89 -2.37 2.94
N GLY A 69 -8.26 -1.27 3.33
CA GLY A 69 -6.88 -0.97 2.97
C GLY A 69 -5.90 -1.59 3.98
N SER A 70 -4.68 -1.84 3.57
CA SER A 70 -3.62 -2.34 4.44
C SER A 70 -2.32 -1.59 4.18
N VAL A 71 -1.64 -1.21 5.26
CA VAL A 71 -0.29 -0.68 5.24
C VAL A 71 0.63 -1.71 5.87
N VAL A 72 1.53 -2.28 5.10
CA VAL A 72 2.64 -3.09 5.61
C VAL A 72 3.91 -2.26 5.46
N ALA A 73 4.40 -1.70 6.55
CA ALA A 73 5.57 -0.83 6.55
C ALA A 73 6.79 -1.56 7.10
N ASN A 74 7.84 -1.61 6.30
CA ASN A 74 9.12 -2.19 6.65
C ASN A 74 10.15 -1.07 6.75
N TYR A 75 10.92 -1.07 7.84
CA TYR A 75 11.98 -0.09 8.09
C TYR A 75 13.29 -0.81 8.36
N ASP A 76 14.26 -0.59 7.50
CA ASP A 76 15.60 -1.15 7.64
C ASP A 76 16.43 -0.28 8.57
N VAL A 77 17.04 -0.91 9.55
CA VAL A 77 17.89 -0.30 10.57
C VAL A 77 19.28 -0.92 10.48
N ASP A 78 20.33 -0.12 10.71
CA ASP A 78 21.70 -0.63 10.72
C ASP A 78 21.82 -1.83 11.68
N ARG A 79 22.51 -2.89 11.24
CA ARG A 79 22.64 -4.13 12.00
C ARG A 79 23.23 -3.94 13.40
N HIS A 80 24.08 -2.93 13.59
CA HIS A 80 24.77 -2.67 14.84
C HIS A 80 23.99 -1.73 15.78
N GLU A 81 22.81 -1.24 15.34
CA GLU A 81 21.94 -0.46 16.22
C GLU A 81 21.31 -1.33 17.29
N ASP A 82 21.00 -0.68 18.40
CA ASP A 82 20.26 -1.28 19.50
C ASP A 82 18.81 -1.56 19.06
N LEU A 83 18.39 -2.81 19.16
CA LEU A 83 17.04 -3.26 18.78
C LEU A 83 15.96 -2.59 19.64
N ASP A 84 16.18 -2.47 20.94
CA ASP A 84 15.19 -1.90 21.85
C ASP A 84 15.01 -0.41 21.60
N LYS A 85 16.09 0.30 21.31
CA LYS A 85 16.08 1.70 20.92
C LYS A 85 15.31 1.90 19.60
N ALA A 86 15.57 1.08 18.60
CA ALA A 86 14.89 1.16 17.30
C ALA A 86 13.39 0.82 17.42
N ASN A 87 13.05 -0.22 18.20
CA ASN A 87 11.67 -0.59 18.49
C ASN A 87 10.93 0.53 19.23
N GLN A 88 11.57 1.17 20.22
CA GLN A 88 10.94 2.26 20.97
C GLN A 88 10.70 3.46 20.05
N ALA A 89 11.67 3.84 19.22
CA ALA A 89 11.51 4.92 18.26
C ALA A 89 10.37 4.65 17.26
N LEU A 90 10.22 3.40 16.79
CA LEU A 90 9.10 3.01 15.94
C LEU A 90 7.76 3.10 16.66
N LYS A 91 7.69 2.64 17.91
CA LYS A 91 6.46 2.75 18.74
C LYS A 91 6.06 4.19 19.00
N ASP A 92 7.03 5.06 19.28
CA ASP A 92 6.80 6.49 19.51
C ASP A 92 6.28 7.17 18.23
N ALA A 93 6.84 6.82 17.07
CA ALA A 93 6.37 7.30 15.77
C ALA A 93 4.93 6.85 15.48
N VAL A 94 4.60 5.60 15.76
CA VAL A 94 3.24 5.07 15.61
C VAL A 94 2.27 5.75 16.57
N ALA A 95 2.66 5.98 17.80
CA ALA A 95 1.84 6.69 18.79
C ALA A 95 1.54 8.13 18.32
N GLU A 96 2.50 8.82 17.73
CA GLU A 96 2.31 10.17 17.16
C GLU A 96 1.32 10.15 15.98
N VAL A 97 1.40 9.13 15.10
CA VAL A 97 0.41 8.95 14.01
C VAL A 97 -0.99 8.72 14.59
N MET A 98 -1.11 7.87 15.60
CA MET A 98 -2.38 7.55 16.26
C MET A 98 -2.96 8.73 17.04
N ALA A 99 -2.14 9.69 17.46
CA ALA A 99 -2.56 10.92 18.14
C ALA A 99 -3.15 11.98 17.18
N GLN A 100 -2.88 11.86 15.88
CA GLN A 100 -3.45 12.76 14.85
C GLN A 100 -4.88 12.33 14.54
N GLU A 101 -5.88 13.10 14.99
CA GLU A 101 -7.30 12.73 14.82
C GLU A 101 -7.70 12.44 13.37
N GLU A 102 -7.18 13.23 12.41
CA GLU A 102 -7.47 13.05 10.98
C GLU A 102 -6.97 11.69 10.46
N ILE A 103 -5.78 11.28 10.89
CA ILE A 103 -5.18 10.00 10.48
C ILE A 103 -5.80 8.85 11.27
N ARG A 104 -6.04 9.04 12.57
CA ARG A 104 -6.67 8.02 13.42
C ARG A 104 -8.04 7.59 12.89
N GLY A 105 -8.82 8.54 12.39
CA GLY A 105 -10.13 8.27 11.77
C GLY A 105 -10.07 7.42 10.49
N LEU A 106 -8.90 7.29 9.86
CA LEU A 106 -8.68 6.46 8.67
C LEU A 106 -8.21 5.03 9.02
N ILE A 107 -7.84 4.77 10.27
CA ILE A 107 -7.28 3.51 10.74
C ILE A 107 -8.36 2.69 11.44
N ILE A 108 -8.44 1.41 11.11
CA ILE A 108 -9.35 0.45 11.71
C ILE A 108 -8.58 -0.38 12.74
N GLY A 109 -9.02 -0.34 13.99
CA GLY A 109 -8.38 -1.07 15.08
C GLY A 109 -7.04 -0.47 15.52
N GLU A 110 -6.16 -1.32 16.01
CA GLU A 110 -4.84 -0.94 16.50
C GLU A 110 -3.73 -1.44 15.57
N PRO A 111 -2.60 -0.72 15.47
CA PRO A 111 -1.46 -1.16 14.69
C PRO A 111 -0.84 -2.43 15.27
N SER A 112 -0.35 -3.30 14.40
CA SER A 112 0.33 -4.55 14.77
C SER A 112 1.83 -4.42 14.54
N PHE A 113 2.60 -4.67 15.59
CA PHE A 113 4.06 -4.72 15.54
C PHE A 113 4.50 -6.18 15.39
N THR A 114 5.07 -6.54 14.25
CA THR A 114 5.55 -7.91 13.99
C THR A 114 6.94 -8.15 14.60
N GLY A 115 7.71 -7.09 14.82
CA GLY A 115 9.11 -7.17 15.25
C GLY A 115 10.08 -7.29 14.08
N VAL A 116 11.19 -8.01 14.28
CA VAL A 116 12.20 -8.21 13.23
C VAL A 116 11.71 -9.24 12.22
N VAL A 117 11.50 -8.81 11.00
CA VAL A 117 11.02 -9.65 9.89
C VAL A 117 12.12 -9.98 8.87
N GLY A 118 13.27 -9.35 8.98
CA GLY A 118 14.41 -9.58 8.12
C GLY A 118 15.71 -9.32 8.86
N LEU A 119 16.75 -10.08 8.52
CA LEU A 119 18.09 -9.93 9.07
C LEU A 119 19.09 -10.19 7.96
N SER A 120 19.93 -9.20 7.69
CA SER A 120 21.00 -9.27 6.69
C SER A 120 22.36 -8.96 7.32
N ASN A 121 23.41 -8.94 6.50
CA ASN A 121 24.75 -8.58 6.97
C ASN A 121 24.86 -7.10 7.36
N THR A 122 24.00 -6.24 6.85
CA THR A 122 24.07 -4.78 7.03
C THR A 122 22.88 -4.20 7.78
N ALA A 123 21.76 -4.94 7.87
CA ALA A 123 20.51 -4.42 8.40
C ALA A 123 19.68 -5.47 9.12
N PHE A 124 18.82 -5.01 10.01
CA PHE A 124 17.60 -5.73 10.40
C PHE A 124 16.38 -4.89 10.03
N THR A 125 15.27 -5.56 9.72
CA THR A 125 14.04 -4.92 9.24
C THR A 125 12.95 -5.04 10.28
N LEU A 126 12.41 -3.90 10.72
CA LEU A 126 11.24 -3.82 11.59
C LEU A 126 9.98 -3.67 10.75
N ARG A 127 8.90 -4.33 11.17
CA ARG A 127 7.60 -4.26 10.49
C ARG A 127 6.51 -3.78 11.43
N VAL A 128 5.71 -2.85 10.92
CA VAL A 128 4.42 -2.47 11.50
C VAL A 128 3.34 -2.54 10.42
N THR A 129 2.15 -2.98 10.81
CA THR A 129 1.00 -3.13 9.91
C THR A 129 -0.19 -2.36 10.46
N PHE A 130 -0.88 -1.65 9.56
CA PHE A 130 -2.16 -0.99 9.86
C PHE A 130 -3.24 -1.52 8.93
N THR A 131 -4.45 -1.61 9.47
CA THR A 131 -5.67 -1.77 8.68
C THR A 131 -6.34 -0.42 8.54
N THR A 132 -6.76 -0.04 7.35
CA THR A 132 -7.32 1.27 7.05
C THR A 132 -8.65 1.16 6.32
N LEU A 133 -9.37 2.28 6.23
CA LEU A 133 -10.45 2.42 5.28
C LEU A 133 -9.92 2.25 3.85
N PRO A 134 -10.76 1.80 2.90
CA PRO A 134 -10.36 1.67 1.50
C PRO A 134 -9.80 2.97 0.94
N LEU A 135 -8.75 2.89 0.13
CA LEU A 135 -8.03 4.02 -0.51
C LEU A 135 -7.31 4.97 0.46
N LYS A 136 -7.30 4.70 1.76
CA LYS A 136 -6.65 5.54 2.77
C LYS A 136 -5.29 5.02 3.21
N GLN A 137 -4.88 3.85 2.75
CA GLN A 137 -3.59 3.25 3.08
C GLN A 137 -2.40 4.14 2.72
N TRP A 138 -2.45 4.86 1.59
CA TRP A 138 -1.35 5.76 1.20
C TRP A 138 -1.24 6.98 2.10
N THR A 139 -2.37 7.59 2.49
CA THR A 139 -2.40 8.71 3.43
C THR A 139 -1.81 8.31 4.77
N VAL A 140 -2.21 7.16 5.30
CA VAL A 140 -1.65 6.62 6.55
C VAL A 140 -0.17 6.28 6.39
N ARG A 141 0.23 5.68 5.27
CA ARG A 141 1.63 5.35 4.99
C ARG A 141 2.52 6.59 4.97
N PHE A 142 2.13 7.65 4.31
CA PHE A 142 2.92 8.90 4.24
C PHE A 142 3.04 9.57 5.61
N ALA A 143 1.95 9.57 6.40
CA ALA A 143 2.01 10.08 7.78
C ALA A 143 2.96 9.25 8.63
N LEU A 144 2.91 7.92 8.51
CA LEU A 144 3.79 7.01 9.24
C LEU A 144 5.27 7.22 8.85
N ASP A 145 5.59 7.22 7.57
CA ASP A 145 6.98 7.41 7.10
C ASP A 145 7.55 8.74 7.58
N THR A 146 6.74 9.79 7.62
CA THR A 146 7.14 11.10 8.15
C THR A 146 7.49 11.03 9.64
N GLN A 147 6.65 10.38 10.44
CA GLN A 147 6.90 10.28 11.89
C GLN A 147 8.05 9.32 12.19
N VAL A 148 8.16 8.22 11.47
CA VAL A 148 9.29 7.29 11.62
C VAL A 148 10.61 7.99 11.31
N LYS A 149 10.68 8.77 10.24
CA LYS A 149 11.88 9.55 9.91
C LYS A 149 12.25 10.51 11.06
N ARG A 150 11.28 11.23 11.61
CA ARG A 150 11.51 12.16 12.74
C ARG A 150 11.99 11.45 13.99
N HIS A 151 11.30 10.39 14.41
CA HIS A 151 11.62 9.68 15.65
C HIS A 151 12.92 8.90 15.56
N PHE A 152 13.25 8.34 14.38
CA PHE A 152 14.54 7.71 14.16
C PHE A 152 15.69 8.72 14.22
N ASP A 153 15.52 9.89 13.62
CA ASP A 153 16.53 10.96 13.71
C ASP A 153 16.71 11.45 15.16
N LEU A 154 15.62 11.68 15.91
CA LEU A 154 15.67 12.11 17.31
C LEU A 154 16.33 11.07 18.22
N ALA A 155 16.08 9.78 17.99
CA ALA A 155 16.68 8.69 18.74
C ALA A 155 18.09 8.34 18.28
N GLY A 156 18.58 8.92 17.17
CA GLY A 156 19.85 8.58 16.57
C GLY A 156 19.92 7.16 16.02
N VAL A 157 18.77 6.62 15.55
CA VAL A 157 18.70 5.32 14.87
C VAL A 157 19.20 5.48 13.44
N ARG A 158 20.24 4.72 13.10
CA ARG A 158 20.89 4.83 11.79
C ARG A 158 20.27 3.87 10.78
N ALA A 159 20.17 4.32 9.53
CA ALA A 159 19.88 3.48 8.39
C ALA A 159 21.12 2.62 8.02
N PRO A 160 20.93 1.45 7.39
CA PRO A 160 22.04 0.64 6.94
C PRO A 160 22.91 1.40 5.94
N VAL A 161 24.24 1.33 6.12
CA VAL A 161 25.22 1.94 5.22
C VAL A 161 25.77 0.84 4.30
N GLN A 162 25.72 1.07 2.99
CA GLN A 162 26.41 0.21 2.04
C GLN A 162 27.92 0.54 2.08
N THR A 163 28.70 -0.34 2.68
CA THR A 163 30.16 -0.23 2.65
C THR A 163 30.66 -0.82 1.35
N TYR A 164 31.07 0.00 0.40
CA TYR A 164 31.82 -0.46 -0.77
C TYR A 164 33.27 -0.67 -0.34
N GLN A 165 33.73 -1.93 -0.32
CA GLN A 165 35.16 -2.20 -0.30
C GLN A 165 35.72 -1.86 -1.69
N VAL A 166 36.50 -0.81 -1.79
CA VAL A 166 37.34 -0.55 -2.97
C VAL A 166 38.50 -1.51 -2.87
N LEU A 167 38.55 -2.48 -3.77
CA LEU A 167 39.68 -3.37 -3.96
C LEU A 167 40.83 -2.64 -4.67
#